data_455477002664369b13040075e1636799
#
_entry.id   455477002664369b13040075e1636799
#
_cell.length_a   1.000
_cell.length_b   1.000
_cell.length_c   1.000
_cell.angle_alpha   90.00
_cell.angle_beta   90.00
_cell.angle_gamma   90.00
#
_symmetry.space_group_name_H-M   'P 1'
#
loop_
_entity.id
_entity.type
_entity.pdbx_description
1 polymer ?
#
loop_
_entity_poly.entity_id
_entity_poly.type
_entity_poly.pdbx_seq_one_letter_code
_entity_poly.pdbx_strand_id
1 'polypeptide(L)'
;GNSLLSKNPNLFLPNKWPTYFSKSKGCKVWDLSNKSYTDMSLMGVGTNILGYSNKEVDNAVKKIVRTGNLTTLNCPEEVYLAEKLLSIHSWADKVKFARTGGEANAIAIRIARAASGKEKVAFCGYHGWHDWYLAANLKKKTSLDDHLMSGLDPLGVPSELINTSFGFEYNNFNQLKKLIDKENIGVIKMEVARTAAPNINFLKKVRDIATKKN
;
A
#
# COMPACT_ATOMS: atom_id res chain seq x y z
N GLY A 1 -22.15 -2.32 -2.02
CA GLY A 1 -20.96 -3.08 -2.31
C GLY A 1 -19.78 -2.72 -1.43
N ASN A 2 -18.75 -3.50 -1.51
CA ASN A 2 -17.51 -3.31 -0.75
C ASN A 2 -16.48 -2.62 -1.64
N SER A 3 -15.97 -1.47 -1.24
CA SER A 3 -14.88 -0.81 -1.96
C SER A 3 -13.53 -1.52 -1.78
N LEU A 4 -13.39 -2.30 -0.70
CA LEU A 4 -12.19 -3.07 -0.37
C LEU A 4 -12.55 -4.54 -0.17
N LEU A 5 -11.74 -5.43 -0.72
CA LEU A 5 -11.91 -6.87 -0.55
C LEU A 5 -11.87 -7.27 0.94
N SER A 6 -10.99 -6.64 1.72
CA SER A 6 -10.89 -6.82 3.18
C SER A 6 -12.14 -6.42 3.98
N LYS A 7 -13.10 -5.72 3.37
CA LYS A 7 -14.40 -5.39 3.98
C LYS A 7 -15.54 -6.30 3.50
N ASN A 8 -15.25 -7.32 2.69
CA ASN A 8 -16.27 -8.26 2.27
C ASN A 8 -16.66 -9.18 3.45
N PRO A 9 -17.90 -9.11 3.97
CA PRO A 9 -18.33 -9.89 5.13
C PRO A 9 -18.28 -11.40 4.89
N ASN A 10 -18.38 -11.85 3.64
CA ASN A 10 -18.31 -13.27 3.29
C ASN A 10 -16.92 -13.89 3.49
N LEU A 11 -15.86 -13.07 3.62
CA LEU A 11 -14.50 -13.54 3.93
C LEU A 11 -14.31 -13.85 5.43
N PHE A 12 -15.21 -13.40 6.29
CA PHE A 12 -15.10 -13.59 7.75
C PHE A 12 -16.09 -14.64 8.25
N LEU A 13 -17.29 -14.21 8.62
CA LEU A 13 -18.36 -15.08 9.09
C LEU A 13 -19.59 -14.85 8.22
N PRO A 14 -19.75 -15.59 7.11
CA PRO A 14 -20.89 -15.44 6.22
C PRO A 14 -22.21 -15.49 7.00
N ASN A 15 -23.10 -14.54 6.75
CA ASN A 15 -24.41 -14.36 7.41
C ASN A 15 -24.38 -14.05 8.92
N LYS A 16 -23.21 -13.97 9.54
CA LYS A 16 -23.07 -13.66 10.98
C LYS A 16 -22.30 -12.37 11.22
N TRP A 17 -21.41 -11.98 10.29
CA TRP A 17 -20.67 -10.72 10.37
C TRP A 17 -21.49 -9.57 9.78
N PRO A 18 -21.61 -8.42 10.47
CA PRO A 18 -22.37 -7.28 9.96
C PRO A 18 -21.66 -6.66 8.75
N THR A 19 -22.44 -6.32 7.73
CA THR A 19 -21.91 -5.66 6.52
C THR A 19 -21.71 -4.16 6.72
N TYR A 20 -22.61 -3.51 7.45
CA TYR A 20 -22.64 -2.06 7.62
C TYR A 20 -22.67 -1.67 9.10
N PHE A 21 -22.07 -0.53 9.41
CA PHE A 21 -22.10 0.03 10.75
C PHE A 21 -22.95 1.30 10.82
N SER A 22 -23.53 1.57 11.99
CA SER A 22 -24.24 2.80 12.35
C SER A 22 -23.31 3.78 13.06
N LYS A 23 -22.44 3.30 13.95
CA LYS A 23 -21.45 4.08 14.68
C LYS A 23 -20.24 3.24 15.08
N SER A 24 -19.16 3.93 15.43
CA SER A 24 -17.96 3.28 15.99
C SER A 24 -17.33 4.19 17.05
N LYS A 25 -16.69 3.61 18.06
CA LYS A 25 -15.97 4.34 19.10
C LYS A 25 -14.94 3.45 19.79
N GLY A 26 -13.72 3.93 19.97
CA GLY A 26 -12.63 3.14 20.55
C GLY A 26 -12.40 1.87 19.72
N CYS A 27 -12.54 0.70 20.32
CA CYS A 27 -12.46 -0.58 19.61
C CYS A 27 -13.84 -1.20 19.32
N LYS A 28 -14.94 -0.47 19.49
CA LYS A 28 -16.29 -0.99 19.27
C LYS A 28 -16.92 -0.43 18.02
N VAL A 29 -17.70 -1.29 17.34
CA VAL A 29 -18.56 -0.93 16.22
C VAL A 29 -19.99 -1.41 16.50
N TRP A 30 -20.98 -0.69 16.01
CA TRP A 30 -22.39 -1.04 16.11
C TRP A 30 -22.97 -1.22 14.71
N ASP A 31 -23.69 -2.30 14.49
CA ASP A 31 -24.41 -2.53 13.23
C ASP A 31 -25.65 -1.63 13.10
N LEU A 32 -26.38 -1.75 12.01
CA LEU A 32 -27.60 -0.97 11.75
C LEU A 32 -28.74 -1.31 12.74
N SER A 33 -28.66 -2.46 13.41
CA SER A 33 -29.60 -2.88 14.47
C SER A 33 -29.13 -2.45 15.86
N ASN A 34 -28.10 -1.61 15.96
CA ASN A 34 -27.48 -1.17 17.21
C ASN A 34 -26.83 -2.29 18.07
N LYS A 35 -26.63 -3.47 17.52
CA LYS A 35 -25.85 -4.52 18.18
C LYS A 35 -24.36 -4.14 18.14
N SER A 36 -23.68 -4.25 19.29
CA SER A 36 -22.26 -3.90 19.42
C SER A 36 -21.35 -5.11 19.22
N TYR A 37 -20.21 -4.85 18.61
CA TYR A 37 -19.11 -5.81 18.40
C TYR A 37 -17.80 -5.17 18.84
N THR A 38 -16.87 -5.96 19.36
CA THR A 38 -15.50 -5.53 19.54
C THR A 38 -14.71 -5.83 18.28
N ASP A 39 -14.13 -4.81 17.68
CA ASP A 39 -13.28 -4.98 16.50
C ASP A 39 -11.90 -5.47 16.93
N MET A 40 -11.66 -6.76 16.73
CA MET A 40 -10.38 -7.44 16.98
C MET A 40 -9.55 -7.60 15.70
N SER A 41 -9.98 -6.96 14.61
CA SER A 41 -9.31 -6.99 13.31
C SER A 41 -8.37 -5.79 13.12
N LEU A 42 -8.19 -5.38 11.88
CA LEU A 42 -7.25 -4.32 11.51
C LEU A 42 -7.80 -2.89 11.70
N MET A 43 -8.94 -2.69 12.34
CA MET A 43 -9.54 -1.38 12.61
C MET A 43 -9.43 -0.39 11.43
N GLY A 44 -10.11 -0.71 10.32
CA GLY A 44 -10.05 0.08 9.10
C GLY A 44 -8.72 -0.06 8.34
N VAL A 45 -8.20 -1.29 8.27
CA VAL A 45 -6.94 -1.63 7.57
C VAL A 45 -5.74 -0.86 8.16
N GLY A 46 -5.66 -0.81 9.49
CA GLY A 46 -4.56 -0.20 10.22
C GLY A 46 -4.59 1.34 10.30
N THR A 47 -5.65 2.00 9.81
CA THR A 47 -5.71 3.46 9.79
C THR A 47 -6.16 4.09 11.12
N ASN A 48 -6.86 3.34 11.97
CA ASN A 48 -7.46 3.83 13.21
C ASN A 48 -6.69 3.37 14.47
N ILE A 49 -5.36 3.50 14.47
CA ILE A 49 -4.53 3.07 15.61
C ILE A 49 -4.81 3.81 16.92
N LEU A 50 -5.42 5.00 16.85
CA LEU A 50 -5.87 5.77 18.03
C LEU A 50 -7.27 5.36 18.52
N GLY A 51 -7.89 4.39 17.84
CA GLY A 51 -9.28 4.02 18.06
C GLY A 51 -10.26 4.84 17.20
N TYR A 52 -11.45 4.29 17.02
CA TYR A 52 -12.54 4.97 16.30
C TYR A 52 -13.01 6.20 17.04
N SER A 53 -13.41 7.23 16.31
CA SER A 53 -13.95 8.50 16.86
C SER A 53 -13.05 9.09 17.94
N ASN A 54 -11.76 9.21 17.64
CA ASN A 54 -10.82 9.91 18.52
C ASN A 54 -11.19 11.40 18.58
N LYS A 55 -11.45 11.90 19.79
CA LYS A 55 -11.99 13.24 20.02
C LYS A 55 -11.08 14.36 19.49
N GLU A 56 -9.78 14.22 19.60
CA GLU A 56 -8.83 15.23 19.13
C GLU A 56 -8.82 15.32 17.61
N VAL A 57 -8.77 14.15 16.95
CA VAL A 57 -8.83 14.06 15.47
C VAL A 57 -10.17 14.59 14.97
N ASP A 58 -11.30 14.15 15.56
CA ASP A 58 -12.64 14.60 15.17
C ASP A 58 -12.79 16.12 15.29
N ASN A 59 -12.27 16.72 16.36
CA ASN A 59 -12.34 18.15 16.56
C ASN A 59 -11.49 18.93 15.56
N ALA A 60 -10.28 18.44 15.24
CA ALA A 60 -9.43 19.04 14.22
C ALA A 60 -10.13 19.00 12.83
N VAL A 61 -10.68 17.84 12.44
CA VAL A 61 -11.42 17.70 11.19
C VAL A 61 -12.64 18.62 11.13
N LYS A 62 -13.45 18.68 12.19
CA LYS A 62 -14.61 19.58 12.27
C LYS A 62 -14.23 21.06 12.11
N LYS A 63 -13.09 21.47 12.66
CA LYS A 63 -12.57 22.83 12.50
C LYS A 63 -12.29 23.14 11.02
N ILE A 64 -11.56 22.26 10.34
CA ILE A 64 -11.21 22.45 8.92
C ILE A 64 -12.45 22.41 8.03
N VAL A 65 -13.39 21.50 8.26
CA VAL A 65 -14.65 21.44 7.49
C VAL A 65 -15.41 22.78 7.55
N ARG A 66 -15.40 23.46 8.71
CA ARG A 66 -16.07 24.75 8.89
C ARG A 66 -15.38 25.93 8.16
N THR A 67 -14.09 25.82 7.90
CA THR A 67 -13.31 26.87 7.20
C THR A 67 -13.19 26.64 5.71
N GLY A 68 -13.69 25.50 5.22
CA GLY A 68 -13.56 25.07 3.82
C GLY A 68 -12.33 24.20 3.62
N ASN A 69 -12.55 23.00 3.07
CA ASN A 69 -11.55 21.95 2.96
C ASN A 69 -11.14 21.61 1.52
N LEU A 70 -11.76 22.22 0.53
CA LEU A 70 -11.46 21.99 -0.88
C LEU A 70 -11.60 23.30 -1.65
N THR A 71 -10.48 23.98 -1.87
CA THR A 71 -10.43 25.29 -2.52
C THR A 71 -9.49 25.28 -3.74
N THR A 72 -9.46 26.37 -4.49
CA THR A 72 -8.48 26.60 -5.56
C THR A 72 -7.07 26.81 -5.02
N LEU A 73 -6.93 27.27 -3.77
CA LEU A 73 -5.65 27.51 -3.12
C LEU A 73 -5.15 26.24 -2.44
N ASN A 74 -3.84 26.18 -2.22
CA ASN A 74 -3.19 25.07 -1.52
C ASN A 74 -3.52 25.06 -0.02
N CYS A 75 -3.63 23.89 0.54
CA CYS A 75 -3.87 23.66 1.96
C CYS A 75 -2.55 23.75 2.76
N PRO A 76 -2.44 24.63 3.76
CA PRO A 76 -1.21 24.74 4.57
C PRO A 76 -0.93 23.47 5.38
N GLU A 77 -1.94 22.69 5.75
CA GLU A 77 -1.78 21.43 6.50
C GLU A 77 -0.98 20.40 5.71
N GLU A 78 -1.01 20.40 4.38
CA GLU A 78 -0.14 19.55 3.56
C GLU A 78 1.33 19.90 3.76
N VAL A 79 1.67 21.19 3.87
CA VAL A 79 3.03 21.65 4.13
C VAL A 79 3.47 21.23 5.53
N TYR A 80 2.65 21.47 6.55
CA TYR A 80 2.97 21.09 7.93
C TYR A 80 3.16 19.58 8.08
N LEU A 81 2.32 18.77 7.42
CA LEU A 81 2.47 17.32 7.41
C LEU A 81 3.75 16.89 6.68
N ALA A 82 4.06 17.52 5.54
CA ALA A 82 5.29 17.23 4.80
C ALA A 82 6.53 17.53 5.65
N GLU A 83 6.61 18.69 6.30
CA GLU A 83 7.70 19.06 7.20
C GLU A 83 7.84 18.08 8.36
N LYS A 84 6.71 17.65 8.96
CA LYS A 84 6.72 16.65 10.02
C LYS A 84 7.25 15.30 9.55
N LEU A 85 6.84 14.84 8.36
CA LEU A 85 7.35 13.59 7.77
C LEU A 85 8.84 13.67 7.46
N LEU A 86 9.32 14.78 6.89
CA LEU A 86 10.74 14.99 6.62
C LEU A 86 11.58 15.04 7.90
N SER A 87 11.04 15.59 9.00
CA SER A 87 11.74 15.57 10.30
C SER A 87 11.92 14.16 10.87
N ILE A 88 11.04 13.23 10.52
CA ILE A 88 11.11 11.81 10.91
C ILE A 88 11.98 11.00 9.94
N HIS A 89 11.92 11.33 8.66
CA HIS A 89 12.61 10.64 7.57
C HIS A 89 13.73 11.52 7.00
N SER A 90 14.78 11.73 7.77
CA SER A 90 15.91 12.62 7.44
C SER A 90 16.67 12.29 6.14
N TRP A 91 16.44 11.12 5.56
CA TRP A 91 16.97 10.69 4.27
C TRP A 91 16.19 11.22 3.07
N ALA A 92 15.01 11.80 3.28
CA ALA A 92 14.13 12.30 2.24
C ALA A 92 14.16 13.83 2.18
N ASP A 93 14.03 14.38 0.97
CA ASP A 93 14.02 15.83 0.73
C ASP A 93 12.62 16.36 0.39
N LYS A 94 11.72 15.47 -0.07
CA LYS A 94 10.39 15.84 -0.53
C LYS A 94 9.36 14.79 -0.18
N VAL A 95 8.10 15.21 -0.07
CA VAL A 95 6.94 14.35 0.17
C VAL A 95 5.92 14.53 -0.95
N LYS A 96 5.33 13.43 -1.39
CA LYS A 96 4.18 13.45 -2.30
C LYS A 96 3.03 12.67 -1.66
N PHE A 97 1.90 13.32 -1.50
CA PHE A 97 0.70 12.70 -0.96
C PHE A 97 -0.14 12.04 -2.05
N ALA A 98 -0.87 11.00 -1.67
CA ALA A 98 -1.86 10.30 -2.47
C ALA A 98 -3.03 9.90 -1.57
N ARG A 99 -4.18 9.59 -2.15
CA ARG A 99 -5.40 9.23 -1.38
C ARG A 99 -5.42 7.77 -0.95
N THR A 100 -4.77 6.89 -1.73
CA THR A 100 -4.76 5.45 -1.48
C THR A 100 -3.34 4.88 -1.60
N GLY A 101 -3.11 3.72 -0.99
CA GLY A 101 -1.84 3.01 -1.12
C GLY A 101 -1.54 2.60 -2.57
N GLY A 102 -2.56 2.23 -3.36
CA GLY A 102 -2.42 1.93 -4.77
C GLY A 102 -1.92 3.13 -5.58
N GLU A 103 -2.52 4.31 -5.38
CA GLU A 103 -2.07 5.56 -6.01
C GLU A 103 -0.65 5.92 -5.59
N ALA A 104 -0.33 5.86 -4.29
CA ALA A 104 1.01 6.13 -3.78
C ALA A 104 2.06 5.23 -4.43
N ASN A 105 1.76 3.93 -4.56
CA ASN A 105 2.64 2.97 -5.21
C ASN A 105 2.78 3.27 -6.72
N ALA A 106 1.71 3.59 -7.43
CA ALA A 106 1.76 3.94 -8.86
C ALA A 106 2.59 5.22 -9.10
N ILE A 107 2.41 6.23 -8.26
CA ILE A 107 3.23 7.46 -8.30
C ILE A 107 4.70 7.14 -8.04
N ALA A 108 5.00 6.35 -7.00
CA ALA A 108 6.37 5.98 -6.65
C ALA A 108 7.06 5.22 -7.79
N ILE A 109 6.39 4.24 -8.40
CA ILE A 109 6.92 3.49 -9.54
C ILE A 109 7.18 4.41 -10.73
N ARG A 110 6.25 5.32 -11.04
CA ARG A 110 6.43 6.27 -12.15
C ARG A 110 7.64 7.18 -11.93
N ILE A 111 7.79 7.72 -10.73
CA ILE A 111 8.95 8.56 -10.36
C ILE A 111 10.26 7.74 -10.47
N ALA A 112 10.28 6.53 -9.92
CA ALA A 112 11.46 5.68 -9.93
C ALA A 112 11.87 5.23 -11.34
N ARG A 113 10.90 4.90 -12.22
CA ARG A 113 11.16 4.63 -13.64
C ARG A 113 11.76 5.84 -14.35
N ALA A 114 11.20 7.04 -14.12
CA ALA A 114 11.73 8.27 -14.70
C ALA A 114 13.15 8.58 -14.22
N ALA A 115 13.43 8.37 -12.94
CA ALA A 115 14.76 8.60 -12.36
C ALA A 115 15.81 7.59 -12.83
N SER A 116 15.43 6.31 -12.97
CA SER A 116 16.35 5.25 -13.40
C SER A 116 16.53 5.18 -14.93
N GLY A 117 15.63 5.78 -15.71
CA GLY A 117 15.57 5.60 -17.17
C GLY A 117 15.25 4.17 -17.62
N LYS A 118 14.74 3.32 -16.71
CA LYS A 118 14.43 1.91 -16.97
C LYS A 118 12.97 1.60 -16.63
N GLU A 119 12.38 0.64 -17.33
CA GLU A 119 10.94 0.34 -17.24
C GLU A 119 10.61 -0.78 -16.24
N LYS A 120 11.54 -1.74 -16.05
CA LYS A 120 11.27 -2.99 -15.34
C LYS A 120 11.40 -2.83 -13.83
N VAL A 121 10.44 -3.44 -13.12
CA VAL A 121 10.31 -3.40 -11.66
C VAL A 121 10.46 -4.80 -11.08
N ALA A 122 11.34 -4.98 -10.10
CA ALA A 122 11.32 -6.13 -9.20
C ALA A 122 10.55 -5.74 -7.93
N PHE A 123 9.57 -6.53 -7.51
CA PHE A 123 8.78 -6.20 -6.34
C PHE A 123 8.63 -7.40 -5.38
N CYS A 124 8.40 -7.08 -4.11
CA CYS A 124 8.06 -8.06 -3.09
C CYS A 124 6.95 -7.51 -2.18
N GLY A 125 5.89 -8.29 -2.00
CA GLY A 125 4.74 -7.91 -1.20
C GLY A 125 3.54 -7.49 -2.04
N TYR A 126 2.46 -7.09 -1.35
CA TYR A 126 1.23 -6.60 -1.97
C TYR A 126 1.29 -5.07 -2.16
N HIS A 127 1.02 -4.61 -3.38
CA HIS A 127 1.16 -3.18 -3.71
C HIS A 127 -0.08 -2.59 -4.40
N GLY A 128 -1.24 -3.20 -4.24
CA GLY A 128 -2.50 -2.72 -4.79
C GLY A 128 -2.95 -3.48 -6.04
N TRP A 129 -3.75 -2.82 -6.87
CA TRP A 129 -4.42 -3.40 -8.03
C TRP A 129 -4.17 -2.62 -9.32
N HIS A 130 -3.23 -1.67 -9.32
CA HIS A 130 -2.88 -0.88 -10.50
C HIS A 130 -2.13 -1.72 -11.55
N ASP A 131 -2.24 -1.31 -12.81
CA ASP A 131 -1.73 -2.03 -13.97
C ASP A 131 -0.28 -2.46 -13.84
N TRP A 132 0.59 -1.59 -13.31
CA TRP A 132 2.00 -1.91 -13.13
C TRP A 132 2.24 -3.15 -12.25
N TYR A 133 1.36 -3.38 -11.27
CA TYR A 133 1.47 -4.51 -10.34
C TYR A 133 0.79 -5.76 -10.94
N LEU A 134 -0.44 -5.61 -11.45
CA LEU A 134 -1.17 -6.71 -12.09
C LEU A 134 -0.49 -7.23 -13.36
N ALA A 135 0.35 -6.43 -14.00
CA ALA A 135 1.16 -6.83 -15.16
C ALA A 135 2.02 -8.08 -14.90
N ALA A 136 2.37 -8.36 -13.64
CA ALA A 136 3.07 -9.60 -13.28
C ALA A 136 2.26 -10.87 -13.61
N ASN A 137 0.93 -10.80 -13.61
CA ASN A 137 0.03 -11.92 -13.92
C ASN A 137 -0.27 -12.06 -15.42
N LEU A 138 0.16 -11.14 -16.29
CA LEU A 138 -0.10 -11.24 -17.74
C LEU A 138 0.54 -12.46 -18.37
N LYS A 139 1.74 -12.84 -17.93
CA LYS A 139 2.44 -14.02 -18.45
C LYS A 139 2.02 -15.31 -17.78
N LYS A 140 1.83 -15.27 -16.47
CA LYS A 140 1.41 -16.41 -15.64
C LYS A 140 0.43 -15.89 -14.60
N LYS A 141 -0.83 -16.29 -14.68
CA LYS A 141 -1.93 -15.80 -13.83
C LYS A 141 -1.73 -15.96 -12.31
N THR A 142 -0.77 -16.77 -11.91
CA THR A 142 -0.44 -17.07 -10.51
C THR A 142 0.84 -16.41 -10.01
N SER A 143 1.42 -15.47 -10.76
CA SER A 143 2.69 -14.83 -10.35
C SER A 143 2.58 -13.97 -9.10
N LEU A 144 1.35 -13.55 -8.73
CA LEU A 144 1.06 -12.74 -7.54
C LEU A 144 0.51 -13.54 -6.36
N ASP A 145 0.24 -14.84 -6.51
CA ASP A 145 -0.46 -15.63 -5.48
C ASP A 145 0.31 -15.71 -4.16
N ASP A 146 1.63 -15.66 -4.20
CA ASP A 146 2.50 -15.68 -3.01
C ASP A 146 2.69 -14.30 -2.36
N HIS A 147 2.02 -13.25 -2.89
CA HIS A 147 2.20 -11.86 -2.46
C HIS A 147 1.02 -11.29 -1.66
N LEU A 148 0.39 -12.01 -0.78
CA LEU A 148 -0.71 -11.70 0.10
C LEU A 148 -2.10 -12.08 -0.45
N MET A 149 -2.38 -11.84 -1.71
CA MET A 149 -3.71 -12.09 -2.28
C MET A 149 -3.57 -12.93 -3.53
N SER A 150 -4.14 -14.12 -3.51
CA SER A 150 -4.30 -14.98 -4.68
C SER A 150 -5.48 -14.53 -5.55
N GLY A 151 -5.52 -14.97 -6.80
CA GLY A 151 -6.65 -14.76 -7.69
C GLY A 151 -6.80 -13.34 -8.24
N LEU A 152 -5.75 -12.54 -8.24
CA LEU A 152 -5.74 -11.22 -8.88
C LEU A 152 -5.71 -11.40 -10.41
N ASP A 153 -6.86 -11.16 -11.06
CA ASP A 153 -6.98 -11.28 -12.52
C ASP A 153 -6.43 -10.02 -13.20
N PRO A 154 -5.55 -10.15 -14.22
CA PRO A 154 -5.03 -9.03 -14.99
C PRO A 154 -5.98 -8.57 -16.11
N LEU A 155 -7.24 -8.95 -16.12
CA LEU A 155 -8.20 -8.51 -17.13
C LEU A 155 -8.26 -6.98 -17.19
N GLY A 156 -8.12 -6.44 -18.40
CA GLY A 156 -8.09 -5.00 -18.67
C GLY A 156 -6.71 -4.35 -18.54
N VAL A 157 -5.70 -5.08 -18.05
CA VAL A 157 -4.32 -4.58 -18.07
C VAL A 157 -3.77 -4.66 -19.49
N PRO A 158 -3.18 -3.57 -20.05
CA PRO A 158 -2.60 -3.57 -21.39
C PRO A 158 -1.54 -4.66 -21.57
N SER A 159 -1.63 -5.40 -22.68
CA SER A 159 -0.70 -6.51 -22.98
C SER A 159 0.75 -6.07 -23.14
N GLU A 160 0.97 -4.82 -23.52
CA GLU A 160 2.28 -4.19 -23.66
C GLU A 160 3.06 -4.11 -22.36
N LEU A 161 2.36 -4.22 -21.21
CA LEU A 161 3.00 -4.26 -19.90
C LEU A 161 3.55 -5.64 -19.51
N ILE A 162 3.40 -6.64 -20.37
CA ILE A 162 3.99 -7.96 -20.13
C ILE A 162 5.51 -7.86 -19.93
N ASN A 163 6.06 -8.59 -18.98
CA ASN A 163 7.49 -8.56 -18.61
C ASN A 163 8.01 -7.18 -18.14
N THR A 164 7.16 -6.32 -17.60
CA THR A 164 7.57 -5.06 -16.95
C THR A 164 7.62 -5.16 -15.42
N SER A 165 6.99 -6.19 -14.81
CA SER A 165 6.92 -6.37 -13.36
C SER A 165 7.19 -7.82 -12.97
N PHE A 166 8.11 -8.01 -12.02
CA PHE A 166 8.62 -9.33 -11.60
C PHE A 166 8.56 -9.45 -10.09
N GLY A 167 7.84 -10.46 -9.59
CA GLY A 167 7.80 -10.78 -8.16
C GLY A 167 9.06 -11.53 -7.70
N PHE A 168 9.50 -11.25 -6.48
CA PHE A 168 10.46 -12.06 -5.75
C PHE A 168 10.00 -12.28 -4.31
N GLU A 169 10.43 -13.39 -3.72
CA GLU A 169 10.07 -13.77 -2.36
C GLU A 169 10.81 -12.94 -1.32
N TYR A 170 10.12 -12.60 -0.21
CA TYR A 170 10.73 -11.92 0.92
C TYR A 170 11.85 -12.79 1.53
N ASN A 171 12.95 -12.18 1.90
CA ASN A 171 14.17 -12.85 2.37
C ASN A 171 14.95 -13.69 1.31
N ASN A 172 14.49 -13.73 0.05
CA ASN A 172 15.17 -14.46 -1.02
C ASN A 172 16.05 -13.53 -1.89
N PHE A 173 17.17 -13.09 -1.32
CA PHE A 173 18.10 -12.21 -2.04
C PHE A 173 18.66 -12.84 -3.33
N ASN A 174 18.85 -14.16 -3.36
CA ASN A 174 19.37 -14.84 -4.54
C ASN A 174 18.39 -14.78 -5.73
N GLN A 175 17.08 -14.86 -5.47
CA GLN A 175 16.05 -14.68 -6.49
C GLN A 175 16.07 -13.25 -7.04
N LEU A 176 16.11 -12.24 -6.14
CA LEU A 176 16.23 -10.83 -6.56
C LEU A 176 17.49 -10.60 -7.42
N LYS A 177 18.63 -11.12 -6.98
CA LYS A 177 19.89 -10.99 -7.74
C LYS A 177 19.80 -11.59 -9.13
N LYS A 178 19.21 -12.77 -9.26
CA LYS A 178 18.98 -13.41 -10.59
C LYS A 178 18.08 -12.56 -11.49
N LEU A 179 17.02 -11.94 -10.93
CA LEU A 179 16.16 -11.03 -11.69
C LEU A 179 16.94 -9.80 -12.19
N ILE A 180 17.72 -9.17 -11.32
CA ILE A 180 18.52 -8.00 -11.66
C ILE A 180 19.55 -8.34 -12.77
N ASP A 181 20.22 -9.48 -12.66
CA ASP A 181 21.24 -9.89 -13.64
C ASP A 181 20.63 -10.25 -15.01
N LYS A 182 19.36 -10.71 -15.03
CA LYS A 182 18.68 -11.16 -16.26
C LYS A 182 17.83 -10.08 -16.93
N GLU A 183 17.15 -9.23 -16.17
CA GLU A 183 15.96 -8.48 -16.63
C GLU A 183 16.18 -6.95 -16.65
N ASN A 184 17.32 -6.41 -16.71
CA ASN A 184 17.54 -4.94 -16.72
C ASN A 184 16.60 -4.17 -15.77
N ILE A 185 16.51 -4.61 -14.51
CA ILE A 185 15.64 -3.99 -13.48
C ILE A 185 16.12 -2.58 -13.19
N GLY A 186 15.18 -1.62 -13.18
CA GLY A 186 15.44 -0.22 -12.82
C GLY A 186 14.89 0.17 -11.46
N VAL A 187 13.94 -0.60 -10.92
CA VAL A 187 13.26 -0.28 -9.68
C VAL A 187 13.13 -1.53 -8.82
N ILE A 188 13.45 -1.42 -7.54
CA ILE A 188 13.11 -2.42 -6.53
C ILE A 188 12.05 -1.81 -5.61
N LYS A 189 10.87 -2.43 -5.54
CA LYS A 189 9.77 -2.03 -4.66
C LYS A 189 9.43 -3.16 -3.71
N MET A 190 9.53 -2.92 -2.39
CA MET A 190 9.25 -3.95 -1.40
C MET A 190 8.69 -3.39 -0.10
N GLU A 191 8.03 -4.21 0.68
CA GLU A 191 7.74 -3.97 2.08
C GLU A 191 9.02 -4.19 2.91
N VAL A 192 9.29 -3.31 3.87
CA VAL A 192 10.46 -3.41 4.76
C VAL A 192 10.30 -4.57 5.75
N ALA A 193 9.10 -4.73 6.28
CA ALA A 193 8.70 -5.84 7.14
C ALA A 193 7.27 -6.26 6.79
N ARG A 194 6.99 -7.56 6.92
CA ARG A 194 5.68 -8.11 6.65
C ARG A 194 5.30 -9.14 7.73
N THR A 195 4.85 -10.32 7.33
CA THR A 195 4.54 -11.45 8.23
C THR A 195 5.78 -12.09 8.85
N ALA A 196 6.94 -11.93 8.21
CA ALA A 196 8.23 -12.39 8.69
C ALA A 196 9.18 -11.21 8.91
N ALA A 197 10.03 -11.31 9.91
CA ALA A 197 11.15 -10.38 10.09
C ALA A 197 12.17 -10.53 8.95
N PRO A 198 12.91 -9.47 8.60
CA PRO A 198 14.00 -9.58 7.64
C PRO A 198 15.12 -10.46 8.22
N ASN A 199 15.63 -11.37 7.40
CA ASN A 199 16.83 -12.13 7.74
C ASN A 199 18.02 -11.19 7.92
N ILE A 200 19.01 -11.61 8.70
CA ILE A 200 20.22 -10.84 8.97
C ILE A 200 20.82 -10.35 7.63
N ASN A 201 21.04 -9.04 7.54
CA ASN A 201 21.62 -8.36 6.37
C ASN A 201 20.76 -8.42 5.07
N PHE A 202 19.53 -8.94 5.07
CA PHE A 202 18.71 -8.98 3.86
C PHE A 202 18.47 -7.57 3.29
N LEU A 203 17.93 -6.66 4.11
CA LEU A 203 17.66 -5.29 3.69
C LEU A 203 18.94 -4.54 3.26
N LYS A 204 20.05 -4.77 3.97
CA LYS A 204 21.35 -4.21 3.60
C LYS A 204 21.80 -4.71 2.23
N LYS A 205 21.74 -6.01 1.97
CA LYS A 205 22.09 -6.59 0.65
C LYS A 205 21.22 -6.02 -0.47
N VAL A 206 19.91 -5.82 -0.23
CA VAL A 206 19.00 -5.20 -1.19
C VAL A 206 19.42 -3.75 -1.47
N ARG A 207 19.74 -2.98 -0.43
CA ARG A 207 20.22 -1.60 -0.58
C ARG A 207 21.56 -1.54 -1.34
N ASP A 208 22.50 -2.39 -0.98
CA ASP A 208 23.84 -2.44 -1.58
C ASP A 208 23.76 -2.76 -3.10
N ILE A 209 22.94 -3.76 -3.48
CA ILE A 209 22.79 -4.09 -4.90
C ILE A 209 22.08 -2.97 -5.69
N ALA A 210 21.06 -2.31 -5.09
CA ALA A 210 20.40 -1.16 -5.71
C ALA A 210 21.40 -0.01 -5.94
N THR A 211 22.22 0.34 -4.95
CA THR A 211 23.25 1.38 -5.08
C THR A 211 24.33 1.02 -6.12
N LYS A 212 24.73 -0.27 -6.19
CA LYS A 212 25.78 -0.72 -7.13
C LYS A 212 25.33 -0.69 -8.59
N LYS A 213 24.03 -0.87 -8.85
CA LYS A 213 23.50 -1.02 -10.23
C LYS A 213 22.96 0.31 -10.81
N ASN A 214 22.92 1.39 -9.99
CA ASN A 214 22.33 2.70 -10.32
C ASN A 214 20.94 2.64 -10.90
#